data_7a9ba9296f1e53fd4f6be04ee953aedf
#
_entry.id   7a9ba9296f1e53fd4f6be04ee953aedf
#
_cell.length_a   1.000
_cell.length_b   1.000
_cell.length_c   1.000
_cell.angle_alpha   90.00
_cell.angle_beta   90.00
_cell.angle_gamma   90.00
#
_symmetry.space_group_name_H-M   'P 1'
#
loop_
_entity.id
_entity.type
_entity.pdbx_description
1 polymer ?
#
loop_
_entity_poly.entity_id
_entity_poly.type
_entity_poly.pdbx_seq_one_letter_code
_entity_poly.pdbx_strand_id
1 'polypeptide(L)'
;MQSTSEGGESSPQPEEGFIAHQLSPSSWNRYEECPRKYWLSRQGLPRKASMPAALGNAVHNSVEDLCNLDLADREDDEAGWLPATAKAVLDRHWQIEKDNFLETPRHPRWKGEQITKAHDGLIGALNILFSKSNVEVQNLSEVTVATWKEVQSIVLANEGTLVSECGRLMGRLDLLVADIGEDGDSQGWIVADLKTGKPPSPTLNEKVSRQLRFYRDLLKQNNPNHPTVIAEGWYSSNQTVHRADGPDVLDSALEAWEGMRPSTTPLPATPGDQQCGWCEWKAWCPIWWAARRDGTLSPGHMFRDEVVQVIRFDREAGAALFQRMPPIGDEGELAPSDHKFGAVLRDQALVQLSELLDSGHEGAIFLGSARMDGRIAHLGDWCEILPWNPMNEGHAHDHSRWLRSNSDTVFE
;
A
#
# COMPACT_ATOMS: atom_id res chain seq x y z
N MET A 1 29.92 -39.72 45.95
CA MET A 1 30.27 -38.67 44.98
C MET A 1 29.25 -38.74 43.88
N GLN A 2 28.27 -37.86 43.95
CA GLN A 2 27.18 -37.74 42.96
C GLN A 2 27.60 -36.68 41.95
N SER A 3 27.58 -37.04 40.67
CA SER A 3 27.77 -36.12 39.57
C SER A 3 26.39 -35.63 39.12
N THR A 4 26.13 -34.36 39.25
CA THR A 4 24.98 -33.65 38.71
C THR A 4 25.22 -33.38 37.22
N SER A 5 24.39 -33.96 36.37
CA SER A 5 24.30 -33.63 34.96
C SER A 5 23.46 -32.36 34.76
N GLU A 6 24.10 -31.33 34.25
CA GLU A 6 23.43 -30.12 33.79
C GLU A 6 22.58 -30.46 32.54
N GLY A 7 21.28 -30.27 32.66
CA GLY A 7 20.36 -30.35 31.53
C GLY A 7 20.45 -29.08 30.67
N GLY A 8 21.04 -29.19 29.49
CA GLY A 8 20.96 -28.16 28.48
C GLY A 8 19.53 -28.06 27.97
N GLU A 9 18.88 -26.94 28.16
CA GLU A 9 17.63 -26.60 27.47
C GLU A 9 17.93 -26.44 25.96
N SER A 10 17.50 -27.42 25.20
CA SER A 10 17.49 -27.32 23.74
C SER A 10 16.43 -26.32 23.32
N SER A 11 16.83 -25.24 22.66
CA SER A 11 15.93 -24.34 21.96
C SER A 11 15.03 -25.16 21.02
N PRO A 12 13.70 -24.94 21.00
CA PRO A 12 12.81 -25.68 20.14
C PRO A 12 13.20 -25.43 18.67
N GLN A 13 13.52 -26.49 17.95
CA GLN A 13 13.70 -26.43 16.49
C GLN A 13 12.36 -26.09 15.86
N PRO A 14 12.32 -25.25 14.80
CA PRO A 14 11.08 -24.96 14.10
C PRO A 14 10.55 -26.26 13.46
N GLU A 15 9.27 -26.57 13.67
CA GLU A 15 8.59 -27.67 13.02
C GLU A 15 8.70 -27.50 11.51
N GLU A 16 9.12 -28.55 10.79
CA GLU A 16 9.23 -28.57 9.34
C GLU A 16 7.87 -28.24 8.70
N GLY A 17 7.81 -27.14 7.94
CA GLY A 17 6.63 -26.71 7.18
C GLY A 17 5.93 -25.44 7.69
N PHE A 18 6.37 -24.84 8.80
CA PHE A 18 5.79 -23.59 9.28
C PHE A 18 6.51 -22.39 8.66
N ILE A 19 5.86 -21.73 7.68
CA ILE A 19 6.32 -20.42 7.21
C ILE A 19 5.90 -19.40 8.26
N ALA A 20 6.85 -18.92 9.07
CA ALA A 20 6.60 -17.84 10.01
C ALA A 20 6.07 -16.61 9.24
N HIS A 21 5.09 -15.87 9.83
CA HIS A 21 4.70 -14.61 9.24
C HIS A 21 5.93 -13.71 9.09
N GLN A 22 5.97 -12.96 8.00
CA GLN A 22 7.07 -12.04 7.71
C GLN A 22 6.60 -10.61 7.88
N LEU A 23 7.44 -9.77 8.45
CA LEU A 23 7.23 -8.33 8.51
C LEU A 23 7.84 -7.68 7.27
N SER A 24 7.01 -6.94 6.54
CA SER A 24 7.47 -6.03 5.48
C SER A 24 7.32 -4.57 5.91
N PRO A 25 8.04 -3.61 5.30
CA PRO A 25 7.92 -2.20 5.65
C PRO A 25 6.49 -1.67 5.59
N SER A 26 5.71 -2.09 4.60
CA SER A 26 4.31 -1.69 4.46
C SER A 26 3.43 -2.27 5.57
N SER A 27 3.65 -3.52 5.97
CA SER A 27 2.93 -4.15 7.08
C SER A 27 3.32 -3.51 8.42
N TRP A 28 4.60 -3.21 8.61
CA TRP A 28 5.10 -2.50 9.79
C TRP A 28 4.50 -1.11 9.90
N ASN A 29 4.53 -0.32 8.82
CA ASN A 29 3.91 1.00 8.79
C ASN A 29 2.40 0.96 9.13
N ARG A 30 1.70 -0.08 8.68
CA ARG A 30 0.27 -0.29 9.01
C ARG A 30 0.06 -0.62 10.48
N TYR A 31 0.92 -1.44 11.06
CA TYR A 31 0.90 -1.80 12.48
C TYR A 31 1.18 -0.58 13.37
N GLU A 32 2.22 0.18 13.08
CA GLU A 32 2.56 1.42 13.78
C GLU A 32 1.47 2.49 13.69
N GLU A 33 0.78 2.56 12.55
CA GLU A 33 -0.33 3.48 12.38
C GLU A 33 -1.52 3.10 13.27
N CYS A 34 -1.89 1.81 13.28
CA CYS A 34 -2.93 1.26 14.12
C CYS A 34 -2.82 -0.27 14.13
N PRO A 35 -2.46 -0.92 15.27
CA PRO A 35 -2.37 -2.38 15.36
C PRO A 35 -3.65 -3.09 14.93
N ARG A 36 -4.85 -2.54 15.24
CA ARG A 36 -6.14 -3.06 14.78
C ARG A 36 -6.28 -3.03 13.25
N LYS A 37 -5.80 -1.97 12.58
CA LYS A 37 -5.79 -1.85 11.12
C LYS A 37 -4.94 -2.94 10.49
N TYR A 38 -3.77 -3.20 11.05
CA TYR A 38 -2.92 -4.32 10.65
C TYR A 38 -3.63 -5.66 10.86
N TRP A 39 -4.19 -5.91 12.04
CA TRP A 39 -4.90 -7.14 12.37
C TRP A 39 -6.05 -7.39 11.41
N LEU A 40 -6.92 -6.40 11.16
CA LEU A 40 -8.03 -6.50 10.20
C LEU A 40 -7.54 -6.82 8.78
N SER A 41 -6.41 -6.26 8.35
CA SER A 41 -5.84 -6.55 7.03
C SER A 41 -5.42 -8.01 6.85
N ARG A 42 -5.32 -8.78 7.95
CA ARG A 42 -4.95 -10.19 7.98
C ARG A 42 -6.15 -11.14 8.09
N GLN A 43 -7.36 -10.62 8.21
CA GLN A 43 -8.56 -11.43 8.42
C GLN A 43 -9.22 -11.95 7.12
N GLY A 44 -8.58 -11.81 5.97
CA GLY A 44 -9.13 -12.23 4.69
C GLY A 44 -10.37 -11.42 4.27
N LEU A 45 -10.47 -10.17 4.75
CA LEU A 45 -11.54 -9.25 4.37
C LEU A 45 -11.39 -8.81 2.90
N PRO A 46 -12.50 -8.44 2.24
CA PRO A 46 -12.45 -7.99 0.84
C PRO A 46 -11.49 -6.81 0.68
N ARG A 47 -10.54 -6.92 -0.25
CA ARG A 47 -9.54 -5.87 -0.54
C ARG A 47 -10.22 -4.68 -1.22
N LYS A 48 -9.63 -3.50 -0.98
CA LYS A 48 -10.04 -2.25 -1.63
C LYS A 48 -8.97 -1.79 -2.60
N ALA A 49 -9.36 -1.58 -3.86
CA ALA A 49 -8.48 -1.03 -4.87
C ALA A 49 -8.19 0.46 -4.63
N SER A 50 -7.00 0.90 -5.02
CA SER A 50 -6.51 2.26 -4.82
C SER A 50 -5.93 2.82 -6.11
N MET A 51 -6.51 3.89 -6.66
CA MET A 51 -5.97 4.56 -7.85
C MET A 51 -4.51 5.04 -7.68
N PRO A 52 -4.11 5.63 -6.53
CA PRO A 52 -2.70 5.97 -6.33
C PRO A 52 -1.77 4.75 -6.36
N ALA A 53 -2.20 3.59 -5.83
CA ALA A 53 -1.40 2.38 -5.89
C ALA A 53 -1.29 1.85 -7.33
N ALA A 54 -2.40 1.74 -8.07
CA ALA A 54 -2.39 1.32 -9.46
C ALA A 54 -1.51 2.22 -10.35
N LEU A 55 -1.57 3.54 -10.13
CA LEU A 55 -0.68 4.48 -10.82
C LEU A 55 0.79 4.23 -10.47
N GLY A 56 1.08 4.05 -9.18
CA GLY A 56 2.43 3.73 -8.69
C GLY A 56 2.96 2.45 -9.34
N ASN A 57 2.21 1.36 -9.27
CA ASN A 57 2.59 0.07 -9.83
C ASN A 57 2.88 0.16 -11.33
N ALA A 58 1.99 0.83 -12.10
CA ALA A 58 2.20 1.01 -13.54
C ALA A 58 3.53 1.72 -13.86
N VAL A 59 3.90 2.72 -13.07
CA VAL A 59 5.18 3.44 -13.24
C VAL A 59 6.37 2.57 -12.82
N HIS A 60 6.31 1.91 -11.65
CA HIS A 60 7.37 1.04 -11.15
C HIS A 60 7.67 -0.10 -12.13
N ASN A 61 6.65 -0.86 -12.54
CA ASN A 61 6.80 -1.95 -13.47
C ASN A 61 7.31 -1.46 -14.84
N SER A 62 6.95 -0.23 -15.25
CA SER A 62 7.46 0.35 -16.49
C SER A 62 8.95 0.70 -16.40
N VAL A 63 9.41 1.22 -15.26
CA VAL A 63 10.85 1.49 -15.03
C VAL A 63 11.62 0.18 -15.01
N GLU A 64 11.10 -0.84 -14.33
CA GLU A 64 11.69 -2.18 -14.29
C GLU A 64 11.88 -2.75 -15.70
N ASP A 65 10.82 -2.79 -16.51
CA ASP A 65 10.89 -3.32 -17.87
C ASP A 65 11.87 -2.54 -18.75
N LEU A 66 11.90 -1.20 -18.62
CA LEU A 66 12.83 -0.37 -19.37
C LEU A 66 14.29 -0.63 -18.96
N CYS A 67 14.54 -0.83 -17.66
CA CYS A 67 15.88 -1.20 -17.18
C CYS A 67 16.31 -2.60 -17.66
N ASN A 68 15.36 -3.49 -17.91
CA ASN A 68 15.62 -4.87 -18.36
C ASN A 68 15.55 -5.06 -19.88
N LEU A 69 15.38 -4.00 -20.68
CA LEU A 69 15.27 -4.12 -22.12
C LEU A 69 16.51 -4.80 -22.70
N ASP A 70 16.26 -5.84 -23.51
CA ASP A 70 17.30 -6.41 -24.36
C ASP A 70 17.52 -5.47 -25.58
N LEU A 71 18.73 -4.97 -25.70
CA LEU A 71 19.16 -4.06 -26.75
C LEU A 71 20.28 -4.66 -27.64
N ALA A 72 20.49 -5.98 -27.58
CA ALA A 72 21.57 -6.64 -28.30
C ALA A 72 21.44 -6.52 -29.84
N ASP A 73 20.20 -6.51 -30.33
CA ASP A 73 19.92 -6.44 -31.76
C ASP A 73 19.81 -5.01 -32.33
N ARG A 74 20.10 -3.98 -31.49
CA ARG A 74 20.02 -2.57 -31.93
C ARG A 74 21.40 -1.96 -32.13
N GLU A 75 21.48 -1.04 -33.07
CA GLU A 75 22.72 -0.26 -33.29
C GLU A 75 22.92 0.79 -32.20
N ASP A 76 24.13 0.96 -31.73
CA ASP A 76 24.46 1.83 -30.59
C ASP A 76 24.12 3.31 -30.82
N ASP A 77 24.15 3.79 -32.06
CA ASP A 77 23.84 5.17 -32.45
C ASP A 77 22.33 5.38 -32.77
N GLU A 78 21.51 4.34 -32.70
CA GLU A 78 20.06 4.44 -32.91
C GLU A 78 19.43 5.35 -31.84
N ALA A 79 18.81 6.45 -32.27
CA ALA A 79 18.11 7.41 -31.41
C ALA A 79 16.60 7.47 -31.75
N GLY A 80 15.80 8.17 -30.91
CA GLY A 80 14.37 8.35 -31.14
C GLY A 80 13.48 7.18 -30.79
N TRP A 81 14.02 6.07 -30.36
CA TRP A 81 13.29 4.84 -30.02
C TRP A 81 12.67 4.87 -28.62
N LEU A 82 13.34 5.51 -27.64
CA LEU A 82 12.97 5.44 -26.21
C LEU A 82 11.58 6.02 -25.92
N PRO A 83 11.15 7.19 -26.45
CA PRO A 83 9.82 7.73 -26.17
C PRO A 83 8.66 6.80 -26.55
N ALA A 84 8.76 6.18 -27.73
CA ALA A 84 7.72 5.26 -28.21
C ALA A 84 7.70 3.96 -27.38
N THR A 85 8.89 3.44 -27.04
CA THR A 85 9.03 2.24 -26.21
C THR A 85 8.52 2.49 -24.79
N ALA A 86 8.93 3.59 -24.15
CA ALA A 86 8.48 3.96 -22.81
C ALA A 86 6.94 4.11 -22.75
N LYS A 87 6.36 4.76 -23.77
CA LYS A 87 4.90 4.87 -23.87
C LYS A 87 4.23 3.50 -24.01
N ALA A 88 4.73 2.62 -24.87
CA ALA A 88 4.14 1.30 -25.11
C ALA A 88 4.21 0.41 -23.84
N VAL A 89 5.33 0.46 -23.12
CA VAL A 89 5.52 -0.24 -21.87
C VAL A 89 4.52 0.27 -20.81
N LEU A 90 4.40 1.59 -20.65
CA LEU A 90 3.46 2.17 -19.70
C LEU A 90 2.00 1.85 -20.06
N ASP A 91 1.61 1.96 -21.33
CA ASP A 91 0.24 1.66 -21.79
C ASP A 91 -0.14 0.20 -21.45
N ARG A 92 0.81 -0.75 -21.58
CA ARG A 92 0.63 -2.15 -21.22
C ARG A 92 0.41 -2.31 -19.72
N HIS A 93 1.29 -1.76 -18.87
CA HIS A 93 1.15 -1.84 -17.42
C HIS A 93 -0.07 -1.10 -16.90
N TRP A 94 -0.44 0.02 -17.52
CA TRP A 94 -1.68 0.73 -17.20
C TRP A 94 -2.93 -0.11 -17.46
N GLN A 95 -2.93 -0.89 -18.53
CA GLN A 95 -4.04 -1.81 -18.82
C GLN A 95 -4.07 -2.97 -17.82
N ILE A 96 -2.93 -3.56 -17.47
CA ILE A 96 -2.84 -4.62 -16.46
C ILE A 96 -3.37 -4.10 -15.11
N GLU A 97 -2.94 -2.92 -14.69
CA GLU A 97 -3.40 -2.32 -13.43
C GLU A 97 -4.90 -2.00 -13.45
N LYS A 98 -5.45 -1.61 -14.60
CA LYS A 98 -6.90 -1.43 -14.76
C LYS A 98 -7.66 -2.74 -14.57
N ASP A 99 -7.19 -3.81 -15.15
CA ASP A 99 -7.85 -5.11 -15.05
C ASP A 99 -7.80 -5.63 -13.60
N ASN A 100 -6.63 -5.59 -12.94
CA ASN A 100 -6.46 -5.92 -11.53
C ASN A 100 -7.34 -5.05 -10.60
N PHE A 101 -7.44 -3.76 -10.92
CA PHE A 101 -8.27 -2.82 -10.16
C PHE A 101 -9.77 -3.19 -10.24
N LEU A 102 -10.26 -3.52 -11.42
CA LEU A 102 -11.66 -3.88 -11.65
C LEU A 102 -12.01 -5.28 -11.11
N GLU A 103 -11.04 -6.19 -11.04
CA GLU A 103 -11.19 -7.51 -10.40
C GLU A 103 -11.16 -7.45 -8.88
N THR A 104 -10.67 -6.34 -8.30
CA THR A 104 -10.63 -6.17 -6.85
C THR A 104 -12.05 -6.03 -6.30
N PRO A 105 -12.45 -6.81 -5.26
CA PRO A 105 -13.84 -6.86 -4.80
C PRO A 105 -14.43 -5.50 -4.40
N ARG A 106 -13.61 -4.59 -3.90
CA ARG A 106 -14.01 -3.25 -3.47
C ARG A 106 -13.21 -2.24 -4.27
N HIS A 107 -13.75 -1.74 -5.35
CA HIS A 107 -13.09 -0.73 -6.17
C HIS A 107 -14.00 0.49 -6.40
N PRO A 108 -13.45 1.72 -6.29
CA PRO A 108 -14.12 2.91 -6.79
C PRO A 108 -14.08 2.92 -8.33
N ARG A 109 -14.66 3.94 -8.94
CA ARG A 109 -14.56 4.13 -10.39
C ARG A 109 -13.10 4.24 -10.85
N TRP A 110 -12.74 3.48 -11.89
CA TRP A 110 -11.44 3.65 -12.57
C TRP A 110 -11.33 5.02 -13.24
N LYS A 111 -10.21 5.70 -13.02
CA LYS A 111 -9.93 7.04 -13.55
C LYS A 111 -8.90 6.95 -14.66
N GLY A 112 -9.34 6.53 -15.86
CA GLY A 112 -8.48 6.32 -17.03
C GLY A 112 -7.66 7.55 -17.43
N GLU A 113 -8.17 8.76 -17.18
CA GLU A 113 -7.49 10.04 -17.45
C GLU A 113 -6.22 10.24 -16.64
N GLN A 114 -6.02 9.48 -15.56
CA GLN A 114 -4.78 9.55 -14.77
C GLN A 114 -3.56 8.92 -15.45
N ILE A 115 -3.72 8.27 -16.60
CA ILE A 115 -2.60 7.79 -17.42
C ILE A 115 -1.61 8.92 -17.74
N THR A 116 -2.09 10.16 -17.92
CA THR A 116 -1.22 11.32 -18.13
C THR A 116 -0.27 11.54 -16.96
N LYS A 117 -0.79 11.40 -15.71
CA LYS A 117 0.06 11.49 -14.52
C LYS A 117 1.04 10.33 -14.40
N ALA A 118 0.62 9.13 -14.82
CA ALA A 118 1.53 7.98 -14.84
C ALA A 118 2.66 8.20 -15.87
N HIS A 119 2.34 8.77 -17.03
CA HIS A 119 3.34 9.15 -18.04
C HIS A 119 4.33 10.20 -17.50
N ASP A 120 3.83 11.28 -16.88
CA ASP A 120 4.69 12.29 -16.26
C ASP A 120 5.56 11.68 -15.15
N GLY A 121 5.00 10.75 -14.37
CA GLY A 121 5.72 9.99 -13.35
C GLY A 121 6.82 9.11 -13.94
N LEU A 122 6.56 8.42 -15.03
CA LEU A 122 7.58 7.61 -15.73
C LEU A 122 8.73 8.49 -16.25
N ILE A 123 8.40 9.58 -16.96
CA ILE A 123 9.43 10.52 -17.45
C ILE A 123 10.28 11.06 -16.30
N GLY A 124 9.64 11.43 -15.18
CA GLY A 124 10.38 11.90 -14.01
C GLY A 124 11.29 10.85 -13.39
N ALA A 125 10.88 9.58 -13.37
CA ALA A 125 11.73 8.48 -12.91
C ALA A 125 12.95 8.26 -13.82
N LEU A 126 12.74 8.29 -15.14
CA LEU A 126 13.83 8.18 -16.13
C LEU A 126 14.82 9.34 -15.99
N ASN A 127 14.35 10.57 -15.78
CA ASN A 127 15.22 11.72 -15.57
C ASN A 127 16.09 11.59 -14.31
N ILE A 128 15.55 10.99 -13.23
CA ILE A 128 16.35 10.70 -12.04
C ILE A 128 17.43 9.65 -12.38
N LEU A 129 17.08 8.59 -13.11
CA LEU A 129 18.05 7.56 -13.56
C LEU A 129 19.17 8.17 -14.42
N PHE A 130 18.84 9.02 -15.38
CA PHE A 130 19.85 9.73 -16.17
C PHE A 130 20.78 10.57 -15.29
N SER A 131 20.22 11.30 -14.34
CA SER A 131 21.03 12.09 -13.39
C SER A 131 21.97 11.20 -12.56
N LYS A 132 21.53 10.00 -12.16
CA LYS A 132 22.33 9.05 -11.36
C LYS A 132 23.41 8.35 -12.18
N SER A 133 23.25 8.25 -13.49
CA SER A 133 24.27 7.73 -14.41
C SER A 133 25.20 8.81 -14.98
N ASN A 134 25.13 10.04 -14.47
CA ASN A 134 25.88 11.20 -14.98
C ASN A 134 25.65 11.47 -16.48
N VAL A 135 24.49 11.08 -17.00
CA VAL A 135 24.10 11.29 -18.39
C VAL A 135 23.19 12.52 -18.47
N GLU A 136 23.61 13.53 -19.20
CA GLU A 136 22.79 14.71 -19.46
C GLU A 136 21.86 14.44 -20.65
N VAL A 137 20.54 14.46 -20.41
CA VAL A 137 19.51 14.29 -21.45
C VAL A 137 18.55 15.47 -21.39
N GLN A 138 18.44 16.21 -22.50
CA GLN A 138 17.44 17.28 -22.61
C GLN A 138 16.11 16.76 -23.15
N ASN A 139 16.16 15.75 -24.02
CA ASN A 139 14.98 15.14 -24.62
C ASN A 139 15.19 13.63 -24.75
N LEU A 140 14.19 12.84 -24.36
CA LEU A 140 14.24 11.37 -24.49
C LEU A 140 14.44 10.88 -25.91
N SER A 141 14.06 11.69 -26.94
CA SER A 141 14.29 11.34 -28.35
C SER A 141 15.77 11.41 -28.77
N GLU A 142 16.62 12.04 -27.97
CA GLU A 142 18.06 12.14 -28.22
C GLU A 142 18.83 10.96 -27.61
N VAL A 143 18.18 10.18 -26.76
CA VAL A 143 18.78 9.03 -26.10
C VAL A 143 19.07 7.94 -27.14
N THR A 144 20.37 7.65 -27.33
CA THR A 144 20.81 6.54 -28.18
C THR A 144 20.75 5.22 -27.42
N VAL A 145 20.85 4.10 -28.13
CA VAL A 145 20.99 2.77 -27.53
C VAL A 145 22.21 2.70 -26.63
N ALA A 146 23.36 3.24 -27.06
CA ALA A 146 24.58 3.31 -26.24
C ALA A 146 24.32 4.06 -24.93
N THR A 147 23.71 5.24 -25.00
CA THR A 147 23.34 6.02 -23.80
C THR A 147 22.46 5.24 -22.83
N TRP A 148 21.48 4.50 -23.35
CA TRP A 148 20.61 3.71 -22.48
C TRP A 148 21.31 2.50 -21.87
N LYS A 149 22.23 1.85 -22.60
CA LYS A 149 23.11 0.80 -22.04
C LYS A 149 23.98 1.32 -20.89
N GLU A 150 24.45 2.58 -20.96
CA GLU A 150 25.15 3.23 -19.84
C GLU A 150 24.23 3.35 -18.61
N VAL A 151 22.97 3.79 -18.79
CA VAL A 151 21.98 3.84 -17.71
C VAL A 151 21.71 2.45 -17.15
N GLN A 152 21.53 1.44 -17.99
CA GLN A 152 21.32 0.06 -17.54
C GLN A 152 22.54 -0.47 -16.74
N SER A 153 23.75 -0.07 -17.09
CA SER A 153 24.98 -0.56 -16.43
C SER A 153 25.09 -0.16 -14.95
N ILE A 154 24.46 0.93 -14.54
CA ILE A 154 24.43 1.32 -13.12
C ILE A 154 23.34 0.62 -12.33
N VAL A 155 22.33 0.01 -12.97
CA VAL A 155 21.25 -0.71 -12.30
C VAL A 155 21.74 -2.10 -11.91
N LEU A 156 22.06 -2.29 -10.63
CA LEU A 156 22.60 -3.54 -10.09
C LEU A 156 21.53 -4.58 -9.86
N ALA A 157 20.31 -4.14 -9.47
CA ALA A 157 19.14 -4.97 -9.35
C ALA A 157 17.88 -4.10 -9.40
N ASN A 158 16.79 -4.67 -9.91
CA ASN A 158 15.45 -4.12 -9.85
C ASN A 158 14.51 -5.19 -9.26
N GLU A 159 13.55 -4.73 -8.46
CA GLU A 159 12.58 -5.59 -7.77
C GLU A 159 13.19 -6.77 -6.96
N GLY A 160 14.35 -6.53 -6.35
CA GLY A 160 15.04 -7.54 -5.56
C GLY A 160 14.35 -7.81 -4.23
N THR A 161 14.12 -9.10 -3.90
CA THR A 161 13.61 -9.51 -2.59
C THR A 161 14.77 -9.73 -1.62
N LEU A 162 14.71 -9.06 -0.47
CA LEU A 162 15.63 -9.21 0.65
C LEU A 162 14.92 -9.90 1.81
N VAL A 163 15.56 -10.90 2.40
CA VAL A 163 15.05 -11.62 3.58
C VAL A 163 16.13 -11.60 4.65
N SER A 164 15.76 -11.30 5.91
CA SER A 164 16.71 -11.35 7.02
C SER A 164 17.20 -12.78 7.27
N GLU A 165 18.38 -12.95 7.86
CA GLU A 165 18.95 -14.26 8.22
C GLU A 165 17.98 -15.13 9.05
N CYS A 166 17.20 -14.52 9.94
CA CYS A 166 16.20 -15.23 10.75
C CYS A 166 14.88 -15.51 10.01
N GLY A 167 14.72 -15.11 8.75
CA GLY A 167 13.53 -15.29 7.93
C GLY A 167 12.29 -14.47 8.35
N ARG A 168 12.39 -13.64 9.39
CA ARG A 168 11.25 -12.89 9.98
C ARG A 168 10.95 -11.58 9.28
N LEU A 169 11.95 -10.96 8.66
CA LEU A 169 11.84 -9.69 7.97
C LEU A 169 12.03 -9.90 6.47
N MET A 170 11.18 -9.26 5.68
CA MET A 170 11.24 -9.33 4.22
C MET A 170 11.00 -7.94 3.63
N GLY A 171 11.77 -7.59 2.61
CA GLY A 171 11.59 -6.38 1.83
C GLY A 171 11.75 -6.64 0.34
N ARG A 172 10.98 -5.94 -0.49
CA ARG A 172 11.17 -5.88 -1.93
C ARG A 172 11.61 -4.46 -2.26
N LEU A 173 12.82 -4.30 -2.74
CA LEU A 173 13.33 -3.00 -3.15
C LEU A 173 12.97 -2.73 -4.61
N ASP A 174 12.69 -1.48 -4.93
CA ASP A 174 12.35 -1.11 -6.31
C ASP A 174 13.61 -1.13 -7.18
N LEU A 175 14.67 -0.45 -6.73
CA LEU A 175 15.93 -0.33 -7.46
C LEU A 175 17.13 -0.40 -6.51
N LEU A 176 18.17 -1.09 -6.96
CA LEU A 176 19.52 -0.99 -6.43
C LEU A 176 20.42 -0.47 -7.54
N VAL A 177 21.04 0.69 -7.34
CA VAL A 177 21.91 1.28 -8.34
C VAL A 177 23.31 1.56 -7.77
N ALA A 178 24.33 1.57 -8.65
CA ALA A 178 25.65 2.01 -8.28
C ALA A 178 25.62 3.52 -8.00
N ASP A 179 26.29 3.95 -6.93
CA ASP A 179 26.55 5.36 -6.65
C ASP A 179 27.78 5.79 -7.44
N ILE A 180 27.57 6.48 -8.54
CA ILE A 180 28.65 6.88 -9.46
C ILE A 180 29.12 8.27 -9.10
N GLY A 181 30.42 8.39 -8.73
CA GLY A 181 31.07 9.67 -8.47
C GLY A 181 31.29 10.51 -9.74
N GLU A 182 31.71 11.75 -9.55
CA GLU A 182 32.04 12.67 -10.68
C GLU A 182 33.15 12.14 -11.57
N ASP A 183 34.02 11.29 -11.06
CA ASP A 183 35.10 10.60 -11.76
C ASP A 183 34.64 9.38 -12.59
N GLY A 184 33.36 9.00 -12.47
CA GLY A 184 32.76 7.84 -13.13
C GLY A 184 32.98 6.53 -12.40
N ASP A 185 33.69 6.52 -11.27
CA ASP A 185 33.90 5.32 -10.47
C ASP A 185 32.74 5.10 -9.46
N SER A 186 32.44 3.82 -9.17
CA SER A 186 31.43 3.47 -8.18
C SER A 186 31.96 3.72 -6.77
N GLN A 187 31.29 4.60 -6.03
CA GLN A 187 31.61 4.94 -4.64
C GLN A 187 30.78 4.13 -3.63
N GLY A 188 29.71 3.46 -4.09
CA GLY A 188 28.81 2.72 -3.22
C GLY A 188 27.59 2.20 -3.94
N TRP A 189 26.58 1.89 -3.13
CA TRP A 189 25.26 1.46 -3.59
C TRP A 189 24.16 2.39 -3.10
N ILE A 190 23.17 2.64 -3.94
CA ILE A 190 21.96 3.37 -3.62
C ILE A 190 20.78 2.39 -3.63
N VAL A 191 20.14 2.20 -2.47
CA VAL A 191 18.82 1.59 -2.39
C VAL A 191 17.79 2.68 -2.66
N ALA A 192 17.15 2.62 -3.81
CA ALA A 192 16.17 3.60 -4.23
C ALA A 192 14.76 3.03 -4.16
N ASP A 193 13.83 3.85 -3.63
CA ASP A 193 12.40 3.56 -3.59
C ASP A 193 11.68 4.66 -4.37
N LEU A 194 11.03 4.28 -5.46
CA LEU A 194 10.38 5.20 -6.38
C LEU A 194 9.02 5.64 -5.83
N LYS A 195 8.75 6.92 -5.82
CA LYS A 195 7.52 7.51 -5.32
C LYS A 195 6.84 8.38 -6.38
N THR A 196 5.65 7.99 -6.78
CA THR A 196 4.81 8.76 -7.73
C THR A 196 3.90 9.76 -7.02
N GLY A 197 3.85 9.71 -5.69
CA GLY A 197 3.05 10.59 -4.85
C GLY A 197 3.65 11.99 -4.66
N LYS A 198 2.98 12.79 -3.81
CA LYS A 198 3.44 14.13 -3.48
C LYS A 198 4.79 14.07 -2.73
N PRO A 199 5.80 14.82 -3.18
CA PRO A 199 7.07 14.89 -2.49
C PRO A 199 6.93 15.46 -1.08
N PRO A 200 7.82 15.05 -0.15
CA PRO A 200 7.85 15.61 1.19
C PRO A 200 8.30 17.07 1.20
N SER A 201 7.96 17.80 2.26
CA SER A 201 8.45 19.16 2.47
C SER A 201 8.57 19.43 3.98
N PRO A 202 9.75 19.71 4.50
CA PRO A 202 11.05 19.75 3.82
C PRO A 202 11.77 18.39 3.79
N THR A 203 11.39 17.43 4.65
CA THR A 203 12.08 16.14 4.85
C THR A 203 11.15 14.96 4.68
N LEU A 204 11.71 13.77 4.46
CA LEU A 204 10.96 12.51 4.44
C LEU A 204 10.14 12.34 5.72
N ASN A 205 8.89 11.88 5.58
CA ASN A 205 8.13 11.44 6.74
C ASN A 205 8.73 10.13 7.30
N GLU A 206 8.50 9.88 8.59
CA GLU A 206 9.10 8.72 9.27
C GLU A 206 8.74 7.38 8.64
N LYS A 207 7.53 7.23 8.08
CA LYS A 207 7.11 5.98 7.43
C LYS A 207 7.98 5.65 6.21
N VAL A 208 8.27 6.65 5.38
CA VAL A 208 9.11 6.48 4.18
C VAL A 208 10.57 6.34 4.59
N SER A 209 11.06 7.18 5.50
CA SER A 209 12.43 7.10 6.01
C SER A 209 12.72 5.72 6.63
N ARG A 210 11.80 5.19 7.43
CA ARG A 210 11.91 3.86 8.05
C ARG A 210 11.91 2.73 6.98
N GLN A 211 11.06 2.82 5.97
CA GLN A 211 11.03 1.87 4.86
C GLN A 211 12.37 1.81 4.13
N LEU A 212 12.91 2.97 3.79
CA LEU A 212 14.19 3.09 3.08
C LEU A 212 15.37 2.55 3.92
N ARG A 213 15.42 2.92 5.22
CA ARG A 213 16.42 2.39 6.14
C ARG A 213 16.30 0.87 6.31
N PHE A 214 15.08 0.34 6.35
CA PHE A 214 14.83 -1.09 6.42
C PHE A 214 15.44 -1.85 5.23
N TYR A 215 15.25 -1.35 4.01
CA TYR A 215 15.87 -1.95 2.83
C TYR A 215 17.40 -1.84 2.86
N ARG A 216 17.93 -0.67 3.24
CA ARG A 216 19.37 -0.44 3.41
C ARG A 216 19.97 -1.46 4.36
N ASP A 217 19.34 -1.65 5.51
CA ASP A 217 19.87 -2.48 6.59
C ASP A 217 19.76 -3.97 6.26
N LEU A 218 18.68 -4.41 5.62
CA LEU A 218 18.57 -5.77 5.10
C LEU A 218 19.60 -6.05 3.99
N LEU A 219 19.82 -5.08 3.09
CA LEU A 219 20.84 -5.23 2.05
C LEU A 219 22.23 -5.41 2.66
N LYS A 220 22.58 -4.59 3.66
CA LYS A 220 23.84 -4.70 4.41
C LYS A 220 23.98 -6.05 5.09
N GLN A 221 22.92 -6.52 5.77
CA GLN A 221 22.93 -7.83 6.44
C GLN A 221 23.18 -8.97 5.45
N ASN A 222 22.55 -8.91 4.27
CA ASN A 222 22.68 -9.95 3.25
C ASN A 222 24.03 -9.90 2.49
N ASN A 223 24.74 -8.78 2.59
CA ASN A 223 26.01 -8.55 1.90
C ASN A 223 27.08 -8.03 2.88
N PRO A 224 27.70 -8.89 3.70
CA PRO A 224 28.67 -8.45 4.73
C PRO A 224 29.86 -7.63 4.20
N ASN A 225 30.21 -7.81 2.93
CA ASN A 225 31.31 -7.08 2.26
C ASN A 225 30.80 -5.91 1.39
N HIS A 226 29.60 -5.38 1.70
CA HIS A 226 29.01 -4.28 0.94
C HIS A 226 29.90 -3.03 0.97
N PRO A 227 29.91 -2.21 -0.10
CA PRO A 227 30.48 -0.86 -0.06
C PRO A 227 29.59 0.06 0.79
N THR A 228 29.83 1.35 0.77
CA THR A 228 28.88 2.31 1.36
C THR A 228 27.50 2.13 0.76
N VAL A 229 26.45 2.01 1.61
CA VAL A 229 25.06 1.88 1.17
C VAL A 229 24.26 3.06 1.68
N ILE A 230 23.67 3.80 0.77
CA ILE A 230 22.74 4.90 1.06
C ILE A 230 21.32 4.51 0.65
N ALA A 231 20.32 5.16 1.26
CA ALA A 231 18.92 4.90 0.97
C ALA A 231 18.24 6.20 0.52
N GLU A 232 17.55 6.17 -0.60
CA GLU A 232 16.95 7.34 -1.23
C GLU A 232 15.49 7.10 -1.63
N GLY A 233 14.63 8.09 -1.36
CA GLY A 233 13.30 8.19 -1.93
C GLY A 233 13.32 9.05 -3.20
N TRP A 234 12.97 8.47 -4.33
CA TRP A 234 12.95 9.14 -5.63
C TRP A 234 11.54 9.57 -5.98
N TYR A 235 11.27 10.87 -5.90
CA TYR A 235 9.95 11.44 -6.19
C TYR A 235 9.84 11.86 -7.66
N SER A 236 9.27 10.99 -8.48
CA SER A 236 9.18 11.18 -9.92
C SER A 236 8.35 12.38 -10.34
N SER A 237 7.31 12.76 -9.56
CA SER A 237 6.40 13.86 -9.90
C SER A 237 7.07 15.24 -9.98
N ASN A 238 8.21 15.44 -9.29
CA ASN A 238 8.99 16.68 -9.30
C ASN A 238 10.51 16.44 -9.44
N GLN A 239 10.90 15.18 -9.71
CA GLN A 239 12.28 14.76 -9.95
C GLN A 239 13.23 15.10 -8.78
N THR A 240 12.73 15.00 -7.54
CA THR A 240 13.54 15.23 -6.34
C THR A 240 13.97 13.91 -5.72
N VAL A 241 15.19 13.91 -5.18
CA VAL A 241 15.77 12.81 -4.45
C VAL A 241 15.93 13.22 -2.98
N HIS A 242 15.46 12.37 -2.07
CA HIS A 242 15.54 12.61 -0.64
C HIS A 242 16.24 11.43 0.04
N ARG A 243 17.33 11.72 0.72
CA ARG A 243 18.10 10.70 1.46
C ARG A 243 17.45 10.37 2.78
N ALA A 244 17.42 9.09 3.12
CA ALA A 244 16.95 8.59 4.42
C ALA A 244 18.15 8.27 5.32
N ASP A 245 18.59 9.26 6.08
CA ASP A 245 19.63 9.10 7.09
C ASP A 245 19.04 8.62 8.42
N GLY A 246 19.89 8.07 9.29
CA GLY A 246 19.51 7.65 10.63
C GLY A 246 20.04 6.25 11.00
N PRO A 247 19.77 5.83 12.25
CA PRO A 247 20.25 4.55 12.78
C PRO A 247 19.60 3.37 12.07
N ASP A 248 20.18 2.19 12.27
CA ASP A 248 19.64 0.93 11.81
C ASP A 248 18.27 0.65 12.47
N VAL A 249 17.38 -0.03 11.74
CA VAL A 249 15.98 -0.23 12.15
C VAL A 249 15.58 -1.71 12.30
N LEU A 250 16.49 -2.66 12.04
CA LEU A 250 16.14 -4.08 12.06
C LEU A 250 15.76 -4.59 13.45
N ASP A 251 16.40 -4.11 14.51
CA ASP A 251 16.04 -4.49 15.88
C ASP A 251 14.62 -4.03 16.24
N SER A 252 14.29 -2.77 15.90
CA SER A 252 12.92 -2.26 16.10
C SER A 252 11.90 -3.00 15.22
N ALA A 253 12.30 -3.44 14.02
CA ALA A 253 11.45 -4.26 13.17
C ALA A 253 11.19 -5.64 13.79
N LEU A 254 12.19 -6.25 14.42
CA LEU A 254 12.03 -7.53 15.14
C LEU A 254 11.14 -7.39 16.36
N GLU A 255 11.25 -6.28 17.11
CA GLU A 255 10.32 -5.98 18.22
C GLU A 255 8.89 -5.84 17.72
N ALA A 256 8.68 -5.10 16.61
CA ALA A 256 7.36 -4.97 16.00
C ALA A 256 6.84 -6.32 15.51
N TRP A 257 7.70 -7.16 14.92
CA TRP A 257 7.34 -8.50 14.46
C TRP A 257 6.74 -9.36 15.58
N GLU A 258 7.26 -9.28 16.79
CA GLU A 258 6.71 -9.98 17.96
C GLU A 258 5.27 -9.53 18.27
N GLY A 259 5.00 -8.21 18.22
CA GLY A 259 3.66 -7.65 18.42
C GLY A 259 2.70 -7.92 17.27
N MET A 260 3.23 -8.29 16.09
CA MET A 260 2.46 -8.55 14.87
C MET A 260 2.14 -10.03 14.66
N ARG A 261 2.46 -10.90 15.61
CA ARG A 261 2.17 -12.33 15.52
C ARG A 261 0.68 -12.60 15.27
N PRO A 262 0.35 -13.67 14.53
CA PRO A 262 -1.03 -14.11 14.34
C PRO A 262 -1.77 -14.26 15.67
N SER A 263 -2.97 -13.65 15.75
CA SER A 263 -3.81 -13.68 16.95
C SER A 263 -5.29 -13.71 16.57
N THR A 264 -6.07 -14.52 17.28
CA THR A 264 -7.54 -14.48 17.23
C THR A 264 -8.09 -13.28 17.97
N THR A 265 -7.41 -12.86 19.04
CA THR A 265 -7.77 -11.65 19.78
C THR A 265 -7.38 -10.43 18.95
N PRO A 266 -8.33 -9.53 18.69
CA PRO A 266 -8.07 -8.32 17.96
C PRO A 266 -7.01 -7.45 18.66
N LEU A 267 -6.04 -6.98 17.90
CA LEU A 267 -5.05 -6.05 18.41
C LEU A 267 -5.71 -4.69 18.77
N PRO A 268 -5.12 -3.93 19.71
CA PRO A 268 -5.68 -2.65 20.14
C PRO A 268 -5.79 -1.65 19.00
N ALA A 269 -6.83 -0.82 19.03
CA ALA A 269 -7.01 0.26 18.07
C ALA A 269 -6.43 1.58 18.63
N THR A 270 -5.92 2.42 17.72
CA THR A 270 -5.46 3.79 17.99
C THR A 270 -6.33 4.78 17.22
N PRO A 271 -7.59 5.02 17.66
CA PRO A 271 -8.49 5.90 16.93
C PRO A 271 -7.98 7.34 16.92
N GLY A 272 -8.00 7.96 15.74
CA GLY A 272 -7.62 9.34 15.52
C GLY A 272 -7.99 9.76 14.10
N ASP A 273 -8.19 11.06 13.86
CA ASP A 273 -8.62 11.57 12.55
C ASP A 273 -7.62 11.21 11.43
N GLN A 274 -6.32 11.19 11.74
CA GLN A 274 -5.29 10.79 10.77
C GLN A 274 -5.33 9.28 10.47
N GLN A 275 -5.45 8.43 11.50
CA GLN A 275 -5.46 6.98 11.37
C GLN A 275 -6.75 6.46 10.75
N CYS A 276 -7.88 7.00 11.21
CA CYS A 276 -9.20 6.53 10.81
C CYS A 276 -9.72 7.20 9.53
N GLY A 277 -9.26 8.42 9.21
CA GLY A 277 -9.75 9.19 8.05
C GLY A 277 -9.76 8.37 6.75
N TRP A 278 -8.65 7.69 6.47
CA TRP A 278 -8.44 6.88 5.26
C TRP A 278 -8.42 5.36 5.52
N CYS A 279 -8.87 4.92 6.70
CA CYS A 279 -8.91 3.49 7.01
C CYS A 279 -9.97 2.79 6.16
N GLU A 280 -9.55 1.76 5.43
CA GLU A 280 -10.41 0.95 4.58
C GLU A 280 -11.24 -0.11 5.34
N TRP A 281 -10.91 -0.33 6.63
CA TRP A 281 -11.50 -1.39 7.46
C TRP A 281 -12.59 -0.88 8.41
N LYS A 282 -13.13 0.32 8.20
CA LYS A 282 -14.13 0.93 9.10
C LYS A 282 -15.39 0.08 9.28
N ALA A 283 -15.88 -0.56 8.22
CA ALA A 283 -17.06 -1.44 8.27
C ALA A 283 -16.91 -2.65 9.21
N TRP A 284 -15.67 -2.98 9.59
CA TRP A 284 -15.32 -4.10 10.49
C TRP A 284 -14.72 -3.66 11.81
N CYS A 285 -14.53 -2.35 12.02
CA CYS A 285 -13.89 -1.81 13.22
C CYS A 285 -14.91 -1.15 14.15
N PRO A 286 -15.37 -1.84 15.21
CA PRO A 286 -16.33 -1.24 16.13
C PRO A 286 -15.76 -0.04 16.88
N ILE A 287 -14.48 -0.07 17.22
CA ILE A 287 -13.80 1.02 17.96
C ILE A 287 -13.83 2.34 17.18
N TRP A 288 -13.73 2.30 15.82
CA TRP A 288 -13.90 3.49 15.00
C TRP A 288 -15.26 4.16 15.23
N TRP A 289 -16.35 3.37 15.26
CA TRP A 289 -17.70 3.91 15.41
C TRP A 289 -17.96 4.40 16.84
N ALA A 290 -17.45 3.69 17.86
CA ALA A 290 -17.49 4.13 19.25
C ALA A 290 -16.73 5.46 19.45
N ALA A 291 -15.53 5.60 18.89
CA ALA A 291 -14.75 6.84 18.95
C ALA A 291 -15.45 8.03 18.28
N ARG A 292 -16.29 7.78 17.25
CA ARG A 292 -17.17 8.79 16.66
C ARG A 292 -18.29 9.24 17.60
N ARG A 293 -18.89 8.30 18.34
CA ARG A 293 -19.89 8.60 19.38
C ARG A 293 -19.30 9.45 20.48
N ASP A 294 -18.11 9.10 20.94
CA ASP A 294 -17.47 9.73 22.09
C ASP A 294 -16.76 11.07 21.75
N GLY A 295 -16.78 11.49 20.49
CA GLY A 295 -16.18 12.74 20.05
C GLY A 295 -14.66 12.71 19.90
N THR A 296 -14.02 11.55 20.03
CA THR A 296 -12.58 11.35 19.76
C THR A 296 -12.27 11.56 18.28
N LEU A 297 -13.22 11.20 17.40
CA LEU A 297 -13.12 11.40 15.96
C LEU A 297 -14.09 12.47 15.49
N SER A 298 -13.61 13.37 14.64
CA SER A 298 -14.46 14.37 14.02
C SER A 298 -15.53 13.74 13.12
N PRO A 299 -16.73 14.31 13.05
CA PRO A 299 -17.81 13.80 12.19
C PRO A 299 -17.52 13.91 10.68
N GLY A 300 -16.44 14.58 10.28
CA GLY A 300 -16.22 15.03 8.92
C GLY A 300 -17.07 16.26 8.58
N HIS A 301 -16.76 16.90 7.47
CA HIS A 301 -17.49 18.07 7.00
C HIS A 301 -18.51 17.71 5.91
N MET A 302 -18.10 17.83 4.65
CA MET A 302 -18.93 17.53 3.49
C MET A 302 -19.11 16.03 3.26
N PHE A 303 -18.03 15.25 3.46
CA PHE A 303 -18.06 13.80 3.34
C PHE A 303 -18.04 13.16 4.72
N ARG A 304 -18.96 12.22 4.95
CA ARG A 304 -19.12 11.54 6.24
C ARG A 304 -19.22 10.04 6.05
N ASP A 305 -18.67 9.33 7.02
CA ASP A 305 -18.88 7.90 7.15
C ASP A 305 -19.96 7.68 8.22
N GLU A 306 -20.94 6.84 7.96
CA GLU A 306 -22.07 6.57 8.86
C GLU A 306 -22.38 5.08 8.93
N VAL A 307 -22.95 4.65 10.04
CA VAL A 307 -23.58 3.33 10.15
C VAL A 307 -25.09 3.53 10.26
N VAL A 308 -25.84 2.90 9.38
CA VAL A 308 -27.26 3.16 9.21
C VAL A 308 -28.05 1.88 8.98
N GLN A 309 -29.37 1.94 9.26
CA GLN A 309 -30.37 0.96 8.83
C GLN A 309 -31.12 1.53 7.62
N VAL A 310 -31.37 0.69 6.62
CA VAL A 310 -32.26 1.02 5.51
C VAL A 310 -33.73 0.94 5.99
N ILE A 311 -34.43 2.06 5.95
CA ILE A 311 -35.86 2.10 6.30
C ILE A 311 -36.73 1.94 5.06
N ARG A 312 -36.30 2.56 3.95
CA ARG A 312 -37.01 2.47 2.67
C ARG A 312 -35.98 2.64 1.54
N PHE A 313 -36.17 1.89 0.50
CA PHE A 313 -35.38 2.01 -0.72
C PHE A 313 -36.32 1.98 -1.94
N ASP A 314 -36.14 2.94 -2.80
CA ASP A 314 -36.78 3.05 -4.10
C ASP A 314 -35.71 2.97 -5.18
N ARG A 315 -35.59 1.78 -5.81
CA ARG A 315 -34.55 1.51 -6.80
C ARG A 315 -34.75 2.33 -8.06
N GLU A 316 -36.01 2.51 -8.50
CA GLU A 316 -36.31 3.23 -9.74
C GLU A 316 -35.99 4.72 -9.60
N ALA A 317 -36.36 5.31 -8.46
CA ALA A 317 -36.04 6.70 -8.15
C ALA A 317 -34.57 6.91 -7.75
N GLY A 318 -33.81 5.86 -7.46
CA GLY A 318 -32.48 5.95 -6.86
C GLY A 318 -32.50 6.67 -5.50
N ALA A 319 -33.51 6.40 -4.66
CA ALA A 319 -33.73 7.11 -3.41
C ALA A 319 -33.81 6.15 -2.22
N ALA A 320 -33.26 6.56 -1.08
CA ALA A 320 -33.39 5.79 0.17
C ALA A 320 -33.68 6.70 1.35
N LEU A 321 -34.29 6.10 2.38
CA LEU A 321 -34.42 6.68 3.71
C LEU A 321 -33.59 5.82 4.67
N PHE A 322 -32.63 6.43 5.32
CA PHE A 322 -31.75 5.81 6.30
C PHE A 322 -32.06 6.28 7.72
N GLN A 323 -31.85 5.40 8.68
CA GLN A 323 -31.85 5.70 10.10
C GLN A 323 -30.45 5.49 10.65
N ARG A 324 -29.89 6.48 11.34
CA ARG A 324 -28.58 6.38 11.96
C ARG A 324 -28.58 5.38 13.10
N MET A 325 -27.55 4.53 13.15
CA MET A 325 -27.40 3.46 14.13
C MET A 325 -26.14 3.73 14.99
N PRO A 326 -26.24 4.57 16.05
CA PRO A 326 -25.12 4.78 16.95
C PRO A 326 -24.73 3.52 17.72
N PRO A 327 -23.45 3.36 18.09
CA PRO A 327 -23.01 2.22 18.89
C PRO A 327 -23.49 2.34 20.34
N ILE A 328 -23.83 1.20 20.96
CA ILE A 328 -24.16 1.11 22.39
C ILE A 328 -22.87 1.01 23.21
N GLY A 329 -21.89 0.24 22.74
CA GLY A 329 -20.59 0.03 23.38
C GLY A 329 -19.46 0.04 22.37
N ASP A 330 -18.37 -0.61 22.70
CA ASP A 330 -17.15 -0.69 21.88
C ASP A 330 -17.05 -1.99 21.07
N GLU A 331 -18.03 -2.88 21.20
CA GLU A 331 -18.06 -4.19 20.53
C GLU A 331 -18.86 -4.20 19.22
N GLY A 332 -19.44 -3.06 18.84
CA GLY A 332 -20.16 -2.88 17.58
C GLY A 332 -21.65 -3.11 17.63
N GLU A 333 -22.22 -3.36 18.82
CA GLU A 333 -23.66 -3.36 19.05
C GLU A 333 -24.25 -1.98 18.78
N LEU A 334 -25.45 -1.94 18.20
CA LEU A 334 -26.08 -0.73 17.71
C LEU A 334 -27.45 -0.52 18.33
N ALA A 335 -27.86 0.75 18.47
CA ALA A 335 -29.24 1.13 18.77
C ALA A 335 -29.76 2.10 17.71
N PRO A 336 -31.06 2.01 17.33
CA PRO A 336 -31.67 2.98 16.45
C PRO A 336 -31.75 4.36 17.11
N SER A 337 -31.40 5.41 16.40
CA SER A 337 -31.60 6.80 16.84
C SER A 337 -32.82 7.40 16.14
N ASP A 338 -33.31 8.54 16.64
CA ASP A 338 -34.37 9.31 15.96
C ASP A 338 -33.85 10.03 14.71
N HIS A 339 -32.54 10.01 14.46
CA HIS A 339 -31.95 10.70 13.32
C HIS A 339 -32.17 9.91 12.03
N LYS A 340 -33.02 10.44 11.17
CA LYS A 340 -33.27 9.93 9.82
C LYS A 340 -32.87 10.95 8.77
N PHE A 341 -32.36 10.45 7.64
CA PHE A 341 -32.01 11.30 6.50
C PHE A 341 -32.30 10.60 5.18
N GLY A 342 -32.66 11.40 4.18
CA GLY A 342 -32.83 10.93 2.82
C GLY A 342 -31.51 10.73 2.11
N ALA A 343 -31.49 9.87 1.10
CA ALA A 343 -30.34 9.71 0.22
C ALA A 343 -30.76 9.66 -1.25
N VAL A 344 -29.93 10.23 -2.10
CA VAL A 344 -29.96 10.08 -3.56
C VAL A 344 -28.76 9.21 -3.95
N LEU A 345 -29.06 8.07 -4.58
CA LEU A 345 -28.07 7.09 -5.02
C LEU A 345 -27.96 7.15 -6.55
N ARG A 346 -26.74 7.11 -7.03
CA ARG A 346 -26.41 7.08 -8.46
C ARG A 346 -25.28 6.11 -8.72
N ASP A 347 -25.18 5.66 -9.95
CA ASP A 347 -24.04 4.89 -10.45
C ASP A 347 -23.74 3.68 -9.55
N GLN A 348 -22.49 3.49 -9.15
CA GLN A 348 -22.05 2.34 -8.38
C GLN A 348 -22.73 2.24 -6.98
N ALA A 349 -23.03 3.35 -6.33
CA ALA A 349 -23.72 3.31 -5.03
C ALA A 349 -25.12 2.72 -5.14
N LEU A 350 -25.85 3.01 -6.22
CA LEU A 350 -27.16 2.41 -6.49
C LEU A 350 -27.06 0.89 -6.70
N VAL A 351 -26.05 0.47 -7.46
CA VAL A 351 -25.77 -0.96 -7.70
C VAL A 351 -25.44 -1.67 -6.40
N GLN A 352 -24.48 -1.15 -5.63
CA GLN A 352 -24.03 -1.75 -4.36
C GLN A 352 -25.20 -1.93 -3.36
N LEU A 353 -26.03 -0.91 -3.18
CA LEU A 353 -27.19 -1.02 -2.27
C LEU A 353 -28.20 -2.03 -2.80
N SER A 354 -28.45 -2.04 -4.11
CA SER A 354 -29.39 -2.98 -4.72
C SER A 354 -28.94 -4.43 -4.54
N GLU A 355 -27.69 -4.73 -4.85
CA GLU A 355 -27.10 -6.07 -4.71
C GLU A 355 -27.08 -6.53 -3.25
N LEU A 356 -26.75 -5.62 -2.32
CA LEU A 356 -26.74 -5.91 -0.91
C LEU A 356 -28.14 -6.31 -0.39
N LEU A 357 -29.17 -5.58 -0.79
CA LEU A 357 -30.55 -5.89 -0.40
C LEU A 357 -31.09 -7.14 -1.12
N ASP A 358 -30.73 -7.32 -2.41
CA ASP A 358 -31.11 -8.53 -3.18
C ASP A 358 -30.46 -9.80 -2.61
N SER A 359 -29.28 -9.69 -1.97
CA SER A 359 -28.65 -10.80 -1.24
C SER A 359 -29.35 -11.16 0.08
N GLY A 360 -30.42 -10.43 0.45
CA GLY A 360 -31.18 -10.64 1.68
C GLY A 360 -30.55 -10.00 2.92
N HIS A 361 -29.66 -9.03 2.78
CA HIS A 361 -29.10 -8.31 3.92
C HIS A 361 -30.15 -7.43 4.59
N GLU A 362 -30.46 -7.70 5.85
CA GLU A 362 -31.42 -6.95 6.66
C GLU A 362 -30.76 -6.13 7.78
N GLY A 363 -29.45 -6.32 7.99
CA GLY A 363 -28.67 -5.67 9.04
C GLY A 363 -28.34 -4.20 8.77
N ALA A 364 -27.65 -3.59 9.70
CA ALA A 364 -27.09 -2.26 9.51
C ALA A 364 -25.99 -2.28 8.44
N ILE A 365 -25.84 -1.15 7.76
CA ILE A 365 -24.83 -0.96 6.70
C ILE A 365 -23.89 0.18 7.03
N PHE A 366 -22.66 0.07 6.56
CA PHE A 366 -21.68 1.14 6.56
C PHE A 366 -21.80 1.93 5.27
N LEU A 367 -21.94 3.26 5.40
CA LEU A 367 -21.87 4.21 4.31
C LEU A 367 -20.55 4.95 4.39
N GLY A 368 -19.63 4.68 3.45
CA GLY A 368 -18.33 5.37 3.37
C GLY A 368 -18.41 6.59 2.45
N SER A 369 -17.90 7.72 2.91
CA SER A 369 -17.79 8.97 2.14
C SER A 369 -19.13 9.51 1.60
N ALA A 370 -20.19 9.39 2.34
CA ALA A 370 -21.49 10.00 2.00
C ALA A 370 -21.37 11.52 1.95
N ARG A 371 -21.66 12.15 0.81
CA ARG A 371 -21.66 13.61 0.67
C ARG A 371 -22.96 14.16 1.23
N MET A 372 -22.87 14.87 2.36
CA MET A 372 -24.04 15.44 3.05
C MET A 372 -24.37 16.84 2.53
N ASP A 373 -25.64 17.04 2.23
CA ASP A 373 -26.24 18.35 1.96
C ASP A 373 -27.48 18.51 2.85
N GLY A 374 -27.30 19.17 3.97
CA GLY A 374 -28.33 19.26 5.00
C GLY A 374 -28.74 17.88 5.53
N ARG A 375 -29.98 17.48 5.24
CA ARG A 375 -30.55 16.17 5.60
C ARG A 375 -30.60 15.18 4.44
N ILE A 376 -29.89 15.46 3.37
CA ILE A 376 -29.82 14.57 2.18
C ILE A 376 -28.38 14.13 1.99
N ALA A 377 -28.18 12.84 1.84
CA ALA A 377 -26.91 12.25 1.43
C ALA A 377 -26.90 12.04 -0.09
N HIS A 378 -25.82 12.42 -0.75
CA HIS A 378 -25.55 12.08 -2.14
C HIS A 378 -24.51 10.98 -2.18
N LEU A 379 -24.88 9.84 -2.76
CA LEU A 379 -24.08 8.63 -2.86
C LEU A 379 -23.83 8.33 -4.36
N GLY A 380 -22.58 8.19 -4.75
CA GLY A 380 -22.17 7.95 -6.13
C GLY A 380 -20.92 7.08 -6.20
N ASP A 381 -20.17 7.13 -7.32
CA ASP A 381 -18.97 6.32 -7.57
C ASP A 381 -17.85 6.48 -6.51
N TRP A 382 -17.87 7.53 -5.74
CA TRP A 382 -16.90 7.81 -4.67
C TRP A 382 -17.27 7.18 -3.31
N CYS A 383 -18.52 6.71 -3.18
CA CYS A 383 -19.04 6.12 -1.96
C CYS A 383 -18.76 4.61 -1.90
N GLU A 384 -18.85 4.09 -0.70
CA GLU A 384 -18.77 2.66 -0.44
C GLU A 384 -19.94 2.25 0.45
N ILE A 385 -20.68 1.20 0.07
CA ILE A 385 -21.79 0.65 0.82
C ILE A 385 -21.45 -0.80 1.15
N LEU A 386 -21.32 -1.11 2.45
CA LEU A 386 -20.91 -2.42 2.94
C LEU A 386 -21.83 -2.87 4.08
N PRO A 387 -21.98 -4.19 4.32
CA PRO A 387 -22.53 -4.66 5.57
C PRO A 387 -21.73 -4.11 6.75
N TRP A 388 -22.41 -3.66 7.82
CA TRP A 388 -21.78 -3.43 9.09
C TRP A 388 -21.50 -4.78 9.74
N ASN A 389 -20.25 -5.16 9.84
CA ASN A 389 -19.84 -6.46 10.36
C ASN A 389 -18.63 -6.33 11.29
N PRO A 390 -18.85 -5.80 12.52
CA PRO A 390 -17.76 -5.56 13.47
C PRO A 390 -17.09 -6.87 13.86
N MET A 391 -15.75 -6.87 13.84
CA MET A 391 -14.95 -8.04 14.17
C MET A 391 -14.35 -7.89 15.57
N ASN A 392 -14.84 -8.69 16.50
CA ASN A 392 -14.36 -8.79 17.88
C ASN A 392 -13.56 -10.08 18.12
N GLU A 393 -13.54 -10.97 17.15
CA GLU A 393 -12.77 -12.20 17.16
C GLU A 393 -12.28 -12.50 15.74
N GLY A 394 -11.04 -12.94 15.63
CA GLY A 394 -10.40 -13.30 14.37
C GLY A 394 -10.48 -14.79 14.07
N HIS A 395 -10.14 -15.15 12.85
CA HIS A 395 -10.04 -16.54 12.43
C HIS A 395 -8.72 -17.13 12.91
N ALA A 396 -8.76 -17.99 13.96
CA ALA A 396 -7.59 -18.52 14.66
C ALA A 396 -6.69 -19.43 13.83
N HIS A 397 -7.25 -20.16 12.90
CA HIS A 397 -6.62 -21.38 12.39
C HIS A 397 -6.21 -21.31 10.92
N ASP A 398 -6.43 -20.21 10.23
CA ASP A 398 -5.99 -20.08 8.85
C ASP A 398 -4.70 -19.27 8.75
N HIS A 399 -3.61 -19.87 9.26
CA HIS A 399 -2.26 -19.32 9.07
C HIS A 399 -1.98 -19.02 7.59
N SER A 400 -2.62 -19.75 6.66
CA SER A 400 -2.49 -19.50 5.23
C SER A 400 -2.99 -18.11 4.81
N ARG A 401 -3.96 -17.52 5.51
CA ARG A 401 -4.46 -16.16 5.26
C ARG A 401 -3.48 -15.09 5.72
N TRP A 402 -2.76 -15.34 6.82
CA TRP A 402 -1.70 -14.45 7.27
C TRP A 402 -0.51 -14.43 6.30
N LEU A 403 -0.25 -15.54 5.65
CA LEU A 403 0.78 -15.70 4.64
C LEU A 403 0.36 -15.09 3.29
N ARG A 404 -0.85 -15.38 2.81
CA ARG A 404 -1.34 -14.93 1.51
C ARG A 404 -1.39 -13.41 1.37
N SER A 405 -1.62 -12.66 2.45
CA SER A 405 -1.62 -11.21 2.38
C SER A 405 -0.21 -10.59 2.23
N ASN A 406 0.86 -11.38 2.38
CA ASN A 406 2.22 -10.97 2.04
C ASN A 406 2.63 -11.43 0.64
N SER A 407 2.09 -12.57 0.15
CA SER A 407 2.35 -13.06 -1.21
C SER A 407 1.55 -12.30 -2.27
N ASP A 408 0.43 -11.69 -1.89
CA ASP A 408 -0.40 -10.90 -2.80
C ASP A 408 0.17 -9.50 -3.13
N THR A 409 1.36 -9.18 -2.62
CA THR A 409 2.21 -8.11 -3.14
C THR A 409 3.29 -8.63 -4.09
N VAL A 410 3.38 -9.94 -4.27
CA VAL A 410 4.13 -10.55 -5.36
C VAL A 410 3.14 -10.69 -6.52
N PHE A 411 3.16 -9.74 -7.43
CA PHE A 411 2.59 -9.95 -8.75
C PHE A 411 3.43 -11.03 -9.44
N GLU A 412 2.80 -12.17 -9.78
CA GLU A 412 3.29 -13.03 -10.83
C GLU A 412 3.23 -12.32 -12.18
#